data_f56bb19054938eb5cecdd5e6c251b431
#
_entry.id   f56bb19054938eb5cecdd5e6c251b431
#
_cell.length_a   1.000
_cell.length_b   1.000
_cell.length_c   1.000
_cell.angle_alpha   90.00
_cell.angle_beta   90.00
_cell.angle_gamma   90.00
#
_symmetry.space_group_name_H-M   'P 1'
#
loop_
_entity.id
_entity.type
_entity.pdbx_description
1 polymer ?
#
loop_
_entity_poly.entity_id
_entity_poly.type
_entity_poly.pdbx_seq_one_letter_code
_entity_poly.pdbx_strand_id
1 'polypeptide(L)'
;MARKRLSALAIEKLESQIDDAMTDVAESAIFGICDMQKNVIKRLKMTATGVDDVTNATTHADHLIPAKLERLLYPKRFKFVYGGRGSGKTRTIITILTERARFRPDRFACFREIQQSIEDSSYQELVDEIARKGESAEFRVVNNEITHKKTKAKFRFKGLYRNQTTVKGFAGITVGWVEEAENVSQTSWDILVPTIRAANSELWCSFNPNKDTDPTWQNWIAPYHSQMVDGIFENDEILIIECNYSDNPWFWDTPLPSAMEQMKRVDFDRYMWIWEGKFNKRSDEQVFGGKWRIDNFEVKTEWHGPYFGMDFGFSTDPTAMVEVYIEELPGGRRNIYINREYGKVGLEITDTPAAMEQSFPMAKRARWYADCARPETISHIKRSGFDIHPCTKWQGSVEDGVTWLRGCDSIIIHERCKEMQNEAAMYSYKVDKLTGNVLTDIVDEFNHYWDAVRYALNDHIVQRGSGMLIRRRR
;
A
#
# COMPACT_ATOMS: atom_id res chain seq x y z
N MET A 1 -6.33 28.89 6.51
CA MET A 1 -5.03 28.21 6.28
C MET A 1 -4.68 28.30 4.80
N ALA A 2 -3.51 28.82 4.46
CA ALA A 2 -3.16 29.23 3.11
C ALA A 2 -2.98 28.05 2.16
N ARG A 3 -3.80 27.96 1.12
CA ARG A 3 -3.57 27.08 -0.04
C ARG A 3 -2.28 27.54 -0.74
N LYS A 4 -1.25 26.71 -0.80
CA LYS A 4 -0.08 26.96 -1.62
C LYS A 4 -0.51 26.97 -3.09
N ARG A 5 -0.51 28.13 -3.72
CA ARG A 5 -0.54 28.26 -5.18
C ARG A 5 0.72 27.60 -5.73
N LEU A 6 0.57 26.71 -6.70
CA LEU A 6 1.70 26.30 -7.53
C LEU A 6 2.26 27.58 -8.15
N SER A 7 3.55 27.82 -8.00
CA SER A 7 4.18 29.00 -8.54
C SER A 7 4.13 28.96 -10.07
N ALA A 8 4.04 30.12 -10.72
CA ALA A 8 4.10 30.24 -12.17
C ALA A 8 5.30 29.45 -12.76
N LEU A 9 6.41 29.40 -12.04
CA LEU A 9 7.61 28.64 -12.37
C LEU A 9 7.38 27.09 -12.38
N ALA A 10 6.49 26.58 -11.55
CA ALA A 10 6.17 25.14 -11.54
C ALA A 10 5.27 24.76 -12.72
N ILE A 11 4.40 25.68 -13.13
CA ILE A 11 3.54 25.53 -14.32
C ILE A 11 4.41 25.58 -15.59
N GLU A 12 5.31 26.55 -15.70
CA GLU A 12 6.24 26.73 -16.81
C GLU A 12 7.20 25.55 -16.96
N LYS A 13 7.67 24.98 -15.84
CA LYS A 13 8.51 23.78 -15.83
C LYS A 13 7.75 22.50 -16.24
N LEU A 14 6.46 22.40 -15.89
CA LEU A 14 5.60 21.31 -16.36
C LEU A 14 5.27 21.46 -17.86
N GLU A 15 5.06 22.68 -18.32
CA GLU A 15 4.82 22.98 -19.73
C GLU A 15 6.05 22.67 -20.58
N SER A 16 7.26 23.03 -20.14
CA SER A 16 8.52 22.68 -20.78
C SER A 16 8.74 21.17 -20.84
N GLN A 17 8.47 20.44 -19.73
CA GLN A 17 8.60 18.98 -19.71
C GLN A 17 7.58 18.27 -20.60
N ILE A 18 6.39 18.85 -20.78
CA ILE A 18 5.37 18.33 -21.69
C ILE A 18 5.76 18.60 -23.15
N ASP A 19 6.31 19.77 -23.44
CA ASP A 19 6.76 20.13 -24.80
C ASP A 19 8.00 19.32 -25.22
N ASP A 20 8.94 19.06 -24.32
CA ASP A 20 10.12 18.21 -24.57
C ASP A 20 9.71 16.74 -24.81
N ALA A 21 8.81 16.20 -23.98
CA ALA A 21 8.27 14.84 -24.18
C ALA A 21 7.41 14.70 -25.45
N MET A 22 6.88 15.80 -25.96
CA MET A 22 6.06 15.83 -27.17
C MET A 22 6.89 15.99 -28.45
N THR A 23 8.10 16.50 -28.36
CA THR A 23 9.01 16.64 -29.50
C THR A 23 9.58 15.29 -29.91
N ASP A 24 9.87 14.39 -28.98
CA ASP A 24 10.36 13.02 -29.24
C ASP A 24 9.28 12.07 -29.82
N VAL A 25 8.01 12.38 -29.62
CA VAL A 25 6.86 11.57 -30.12
C VAL A 25 6.39 12.02 -31.50
N ALA A 26 6.90 13.13 -32.04
CA ALA A 26 6.42 13.75 -33.28
C ALA A 26 6.84 13.03 -34.59
N GLU A 27 7.73 12.04 -34.53
CA GLU A 27 8.23 11.37 -35.74
C GLU A 27 7.58 10.02 -36.10
N SER A 28 6.65 9.50 -35.28
CA SER A 28 5.96 8.25 -35.63
C SER A 28 4.45 8.45 -35.73
N ALA A 29 3.81 7.75 -36.67
CA ALA A 29 2.40 7.78 -37.13
C ALA A 29 1.26 7.80 -36.06
N ILE A 30 1.41 8.61 -34.99
CA ILE A 30 0.56 8.68 -33.80
C ILE A 30 -0.27 9.99 -33.75
N PHE A 31 -0.37 10.73 -34.85
CA PHE A 31 -1.02 12.05 -34.89
C PHE A 31 -2.40 12.13 -34.25
N GLY A 32 -3.24 11.09 -34.37
CA GLY A 32 -4.56 11.09 -33.75
C GLY A 32 -4.58 10.92 -32.23
N ILE A 33 -3.55 10.30 -31.65
CA ILE A 33 -3.45 10.05 -30.19
C ILE A 33 -2.94 11.31 -29.48
N CYS A 34 -1.98 12.01 -30.07
CA CYS A 34 -1.41 13.24 -29.50
C CYS A 34 -2.43 14.37 -29.35
N ASP A 35 -3.27 14.59 -30.37
CA ASP A 35 -4.26 15.68 -30.35
C ASP A 35 -5.38 15.41 -29.36
N MET A 36 -5.73 14.15 -29.15
CA MET A 36 -6.73 13.79 -28.14
C MET A 36 -6.20 13.96 -26.72
N GLN A 37 -4.98 13.51 -26.47
CA GLN A 37 -4.33 13.68 -25.17
C GLN A 37 -4.17 15.17 -24.83
N LYS A 38 -3.74 15.99 -25.80
CA LYS A 38 -3.71 17.45 -25.67
C LYS A 38 -5.08 18.01 -25.30
N ASN A 39 -6.15 17.54 -25.92
CA ASN A 39 -7.51 18.01 -25.64
C ASN A 39 -8.03 17.57 -24.26
N VAL A 40 -7.75 16.32 -23.84
CA VAL A 40 -8.10 15.84 -22.50
C VAL A 40 -7.27 16.57 -21.44
N ILE A 41 -5.96 16.68 -21.61
CA ILE A 41 -5.07 17.40 -20.70
C ILE A 41 -5.42 18.89 -20.67
N LYS A 42 -5.69 19.52 -21.81
CA LYS A 42 -6.10 20.92 -21.88
C LYS A 42 -7.42 21.15 -21.18
N ARG A 43 -8.38 20.24 -21.31
CA ARG A 43 -9.68 20.35 -20.63
C ARG A 43 -9.56 20.12 -19.14
N LEU A 44 -8.78 19.14 -18.69
CA LEU A 44 -8.46 18.92 -17.28
C LEU A 44 -7.66 20.07 -16.67
N LYS A 45 -6.72 20.68 -17.42
CA LYS A 45 -5.95 21.87 -16.99
C LYS A 45 -6.81 23.15 -16.97
N MET A 46 -7.68 23.37 -17.95
CA MET A 46 -8.60 24.54 -17.94
C MET A 46 -9.53 24.52 -16.74
N THR A 47 -9.92 23.35 -16.25
CA THR A 47 -10.66 23.19 -14.99
C THR A 47 -9.81 23.49 -13.76
N ALA A 48 -8.48 23.25 -13.81
CA ALA A 48 -7.57 23.52 -12.69
C ALA A 48 -7.15 25.01 -12.58
N THR A 49 -7.12 25.76 -13.69
CA THR A 49 -6.71 27.18 -13.72
C THR A 49 -7.86 28.18 -13.58
N GLY A 50 -9.11 27.72 -13.72
CA GLY A 50 -10.32 28.57 -13.65
C GLY A 50 -10.80 28.93 -12.24
N VAL A 51 -9.96 28.85 -11.23
CA VAL A 51 -10.33 29.02 -9.79
C VAL A 51 -10.37 30.48 -9.34
N ASP A 52 -10.39 31.45 -10.23
CA ASP A 52 -10.49 32.86 -9.82
C ASP A 52 -11.95 33.39 -9.68
N ASP A 53 -12.96 32.53 -9.93
CA ASP A 53 -14.37 32.94 -9.75
C ASP A 53 -15.09 31.96 -8.79
N VAL A 54 -15.26 32.39 -7.55
CA VAL A 54 -15.79 31.63 -6.41
C VAL A 54 -17.23 31.12 -6.63
N THR A 55 -17.93 31.62 -7.63
CA THR A 55 -19.33 31.25 -7.95
C THR A 55 -19.48 30.02 -8.86
N ASN A 56 -18.41 29.60 -9.54
CA ASN A 56 -18.44 28.44 -10.46
C ASN A 56 -17.58 27.24 -9.96
N ALA A 57 -17.10 27.26 -8.73
CA ALA A 57 -16.15 26.29 -8.20
C ALA A 57 -16.70 24.85 -8.13
N THR A 58 -18.01 24.65 -8.05
CA THR A 58 -18.64 23.33 -7.92
C THR A 58 -18.65 22.52 -9.23
N THR A 59 -18.77 23.18 -10.37
CA THR A 59 -18.80 22.48 -11.67
C THR A 59 -17.42 22.08 -12.19
N HIS A 60 -16.35 22.75 -11.73
CA HIS A 60 -14.98 22.48 -12.17
C HIS A 60 -14.25 21.40 -11.36
N ALA A 61 -14.58 21.25 -10.08
CA ALA A 61 -13.98 20.22 -9.21
C ALA A 61 -14.31 18.77 -9.66
N ASP A 62 -15.39 18.63 -10.42
CA ASP A 62 -15.92 17.32 -10.82
C ASP A 62 -15.10 16.61 -11.90
N HIS A 63 -14.20 17.29 -12.58
CA HIS A 63 -13.35 16.72 -13.63
C HIS A 63 -11.90 16.52 -13.20
N LEU A 64 -11.55 16.88 -11.99
CA LEU A 64 -10.18 16.71 -11.48
C LEU A 64 -9.90 15.28 -11.10
N ILE A 65 -8.67 14.86 -11.30
CA ILE A 65 -8.14 13.56 -10.89
C ILE A 65 -6.97 13.76 -9.92
N PRO A 66 -6.68 12.81 -9.01
CA PRO A 66 -5.50 12.88 -8.16
C PRO A 66 -4.23 13.02 -9.00
N ALA A 67 -3.31 13.89 -8.61
CA ALA A 67 -2.09 14.19 -9.37
C ALA A 67 -1.27 12.94 -9.69
N LYS A 68 -1.17 11.99 -8.75
CA LYS A 68 -0.47 10.72 -8.93
C LYS A 68 -1.05 9.88 -10.08
N LEU A 69 -2.36 9.98 -10.33
CA LEU A 69 -3.07 9.25 -11.38
C LEU A 69 -3.06 9.94 -12.75
N GLU A 70 -2.51 11.14 -12.89
CA GLU A 70 -2.35 11.83 -14.19
C GLU A 70 -1.53 11.03 -15.19
N ARG A 71 -0.60 10.19 -14.72
CA ARG A 71 0.18 9.28 -15.57
C ARG A 71 -0.69 8.29 -16.38
N LEU A 72 -1.91 8.01 -15.94
CA LEU A 72 -2.86 7.19 -16.70
C LEU A 72 -3.28 7.82 -18.04
N LEU A 73 -3.08 9.12 -18.22
CA LEU A 73 -3.38 9.83 -19.46
C LEU A 73 -2.43 9.45 -20.60
N TYR A 74 -1.24 8.96 -20.29
CA TYR A 74 -0.24 8.56 -21.30
C TYR A 74 -0.46 7.12 -21.75
N PRO A 75 -0.23 6.80 -23.04
CA PRO A 75 -0.46 5.46 -23.57
C PRO A 75 0.55 4.46 -23.02
N LYS A 76 0.06 3.36 -22.49
CA LYS A 76 0.82 2.16 -22.10
C LYS A 76 0.00 0.93 -22.42
N ARG A 77 0.67 -0.15 -22.79
CA ARG A 77 -0.03 -1.42 -23.04
C ARG A 77 -0.73 -1.93 -21.81
N PHE A 78 -0.09 -1.84 -20.64
CA PHE A 78 -0.59 -2.31 -19.38
C PHE A 78 -0.56 -1.18 -18.34
N LYS A 79 -1.69 -0.96 -17.66
CA LYS A 79 -1.82 0.04 -16.59
C LYS A 79 -2.46 -0.60 -15.38
N PHE A 80 -1.73 -0.67 -14.28
CA PHE A 80 -2.20 -1.21 -13.01
C PHE A 80 -2.25 -0.10 -11.98
N VAL A 81 -3.42 0.07 -11.36
CA VAL A 81 -3.62 1.00 -10.23
C VAL A 81 -4.14 0.20 -9.06
N TYR A 82 -3.37 0.11 -8.01
CA TYR A 82 -3.75 -0.62 -6.81
C TYR A 82 -3.60 0.24 -5.55
N GLY A 83 -4.21 -0.21 -4.44
CA GLY A 83 -4.14 0.46 -3.14
C GLY A 83 -5.48 0.46 -2.42
N GLY A 84 -5.55 1.15 -1.29
CA GLY A 84 -6.71 1.15 -0.39
C GLY A 84 -7.97 1.84 -0.95
N ARG A 85 -9.04 1.75 -0.19
CA ARG A 85 -10.31 2.45 -0.48
C ARG A 85 -10.14 3.97 -0.32
N GLY A 86 -11.00 4.73 -0.99
CA GLY A 86 -10.99 6.20 -0.92
C GLY A 86 -9.90 6.88 -1.75
N SER A 87 -9.05 6.13 -2.46
CA SER A 87 -7.99 6.66 -3.31
C SER A 87 -8.45 7.31 -4.61
N GLY A 88 -9.71 7.11 -5.02
CA GLY A 88 -10.25 7.68 -6.26
C GLY A 88 -9.89 6.90 -7.54
N LYS A 89 -9.32 5.68 -7.44
CA LYS A 89 -8.90 4.83 -8.57
C LYS A 89 -10.00 4.64 -9.61
N THR A 90 -11.11 4.03 -9.21
CA THR A 90 -12.24 3.70 -10.10
C THR A 90 -12.81 4.97 -10.73
N ARG A 91 -13.06 6.01 -9.92
CA ARG A 91 -13.58 7.30 -10.41
C ARG A 91 -12.65 7.94 -11.45
N THR A 92 -11.33 7.94 -11.20
CA THR A 92 -10.34 8.48 -12.13
C THR A 92 -10.36 7.72 -13.47
N ILE A 93 -10.37 6.39 -13.43
CA ILE A 93 -10.42 5.58 -14.65
C ILE A 93 -11.71 5.89 -15.43
N ILE A 94 -12.85 5.87 -14.79
CA ILE A 94 -14.14 6.19 -15.41
C ILE A 94 -14.12 7.60 -16.02
N THR A 95 -13.62 8.59 -15.29
CA THR A 95 -13.48 9.98 -15.77
C THR A 95 -12.64 10.04 -17.05
N ILE A 96 -11.48 9.38 -17.07
CA ILE A 96 -10.60 9.36 -18.25
C ILE A 96 -11.25 8.61 -19.42
N LEU A 97 -11.85 7.44 -19.19
CA LEU A 97 -12.44 6.65 -20.26
C LEU A 97 -13.70 7.33 -20.87
N THR A 98 -14.53 7.98 -20.07
CA THR A 98 -15.70 8.75 -20.57
C THR A 98 -15.26 9.97 -21.37
N GLU A 99 -14.24 10.71 -20.94
CA GLU A 99 -13.67 11.80 -21.73
C GLU A 99 -13.06 11.27 -23.04
N ARG A 100 -12.32 10.18 -22.99
CA ARG A 100 -11.72 9.57 -24.18
C ARG A 100 -12.80 9.14 -25.19
N ALA A 101 -13.94 8.63 -24.75
CA ALA A 101 -15.07 8.26 -25.59
C ALA A 101 -15.65 9.44 -26.39
N ARG A 102 -15.50 10.67 -25.91
CA ARG A 102 -16.00 11.88 -26.60
C ARG A 102 -15.15 12.29 -27.81
N PHE A 103 -13.90 11.83 -27.86
CA PHE A 103 -12.94 12.23 -28.89
C PHE A 103 -12.62 11.09 -29.88
N ARG A 104 -12.80 9.82 -29.49
CA ARG A 104 -12.38 8.65 -30.28
C ARG A 104 -13.47 7.60 -30.35
N PRO A 105 -13.59 6.84 -31.46
CA PRO A 105 -14.51 5.72 -31.60
C PRO A 105 -13.98 4.45 -30.91
N ASP A 106 -13.45 4.59 -29.69
CA ASP A 106 -12.89 3.49 -28.95
C ASP A 106 -13.93 2.42 -28.61
N ARG A 107 -13.47 1.18 -28.53
CA ARG A 107 -14.24 0.03 -28.07
C ARG A 107 -13.74 -0.36 -26.68
N PHE A 108 -14.45 0.08 -25.67
CA PHE A 108 -14.15 -0.24 -24.28
C PHE A 108 -14.83 -1.56 -23.90
N ALA A 109 -14.10 -2.40 -23.16
CA ALA A 109 -14.69 -3.56 -22.49
C ALA A 109 -14.33 -3.50 -21.00
N CYS A 110 -15.35 -3.43 -20.16
CA CYS A 110 -15.22 -3.44 -18.72
C CYS A 110 -15.39 -4.88 -18.22
N PHE A 111 -14.44 -5.36 -17.43
CA PHE A 111 -14.38 -6.73 -16.97
C PHE A 111 -14.35 -6.81 -15.45
N ARG A 112 -14.98 -7.85 -14.90
CA ARG A 112 -14.77 -8.41 -13.57
C ARG A 112 -14.71 -9.92 -13.67
N GLU A 113 -14.20 -10.61 -12.65
CA GLU A 113 -14.22 -12.08 -12.66
C GLU A 113 -15.66 -12.59 -12.71
N ILE A 114 -16.56 -12.06 -11.90
CA ILE A 114 -17.97 -12.49 -11.82
C ILE A 114 -18.89 -11.49 -12.51
N GLN A 115 -19.75 -11.99 -13.44
CA GLN A 115 -20.66 -11.17 -14.24
C GLN A 115 -21.69 -10.37 -13.40
N GLN A 116 -22.26 -11.01 -12.38
CA GLN A 116 -23.35 -10.42 -11.60
C GLN A 116 -22.92 -9.13 -10.86
N SER A 117 -21.65 -9.03 -10.45
CA SER A 117 -21.12 -7.85 -9.77
C SER A 117 -20.86 -6.65 -10.71
N ILE A 118 -20.84 -6.86 -12.04
CA ILE A 118 -20.56 -5.79 -13.02
C ILE A 118 -21.77 -4.87 -13.20
N GLU A 119 -22.96 -5.45 -13.23
CA GLU A 119 -24.20 -4.71 -13.53
C GLU A 119 -24.53 -3.74 -12.39
N ASP A 120 -24.23 -4.15 -11.16
CA ASP A 120 -24.53 -3.37 -9.95
C ASP A 120 -23.44 -2.34 -9.59
N SER A 121 -22.28 -2.33 -10.28
CA SER A 121 -21.16 -1.46 -9.93
C SER A 121 -20.57 -0.68 -11.10
N SER A 122 -19.65 -1.26 -11.88
CA SER A 122 -18.91 -0.52 -12.92
C SER A 122 -19.81 0.10 -13.98
N TYR A 123 -20.91 -0.58 -14.33
CA TYR A 123 -21.90 -0.04 -15.26
C TYR A 123 -22.64 1.15 -14.65
N GLN A 124 -23.18 0.99 -13.44
CA GLN A 124 -23.91 2.07 -12.78
C GLN A 124 -23.00 3.27 -12.47
N GLU A 125 -21.76 3.03 -12.00
CA GLU A 125 -20.79 4.10 -11.76
C GLU A 125 -20.47 4.90 -13.04
N LEU A 126 -20.38 4.22 -14.21
CA LEU A 126 -20.19 4.91 -15.48
C LEU A 126 -21.41 5.77 -15.85
N VAL A 127 -22.63 5.27 -15.67
CA VAL A 127 -23.88 6.01 -15.92
C VAL A 127 -23.96 7.22 -14.99
N ASP A 128 -23.67 7.05 -13.71
CA ASP A 128 -23.70 8.11 -12.70
C ASP A 128 -22.66 9.19 -12.99
N GLU A 129 -21.46 8.81 -13.43
CA GLU A 129 -20.42 9.75 -13.81
C GLU A 129 -20.81 10.60 -15.02
N ILE A 130 -21.39 9.97 -16.06
CA ILE A 130 -21.91 10.67 -17.24
C ILE A 130 -23.03 11.66 -16.83
N ALA A 131 -23.92 11.23 -15.95
CA ALA A 131 -25.01 12.08 -15.45
C ALA A 131 -24.47 13.25 -14.61
N ARG A 132 -23.52 12.98 -13.72
CA ARG A 132 -22.86 13.98 -12.86
C ARG A 132 -22.15 15.07 -13.66
N LYS A 133 -21.55 14.68 -14.80
CA LYS A 133 -20.92 15.62 -15.73
C LYS A 133 -21.94 16.41 -16.59
N GLY A 134 -23.23 16.14 -16.48
CA GLY A 134 -24.25 16.74 -17.34
C GLY A 134 -24.20 16.25 -18.80
N GLU A 135 -23.56 15.10 -19.07
CA GLU A 135 -23.27 14.60 -20.42
C GLU A 135 -24.28 13.53 -20.90
N SER A 136 -25.32 13.27 -20.14
CA SER A 136 -26.35 12.23 -20.47
C SER A 136 -26.95 12.41 -21.87
N ALA A 137 -27.05 13.62 -22.36
CA ALA A 137 -27.54 13.90 -23.72
C ALA A 137 -26.59 13.41 -24.83
N GLU A 138 -25.30 13.28 -24.54
CA GLU A 138 -24.27 12.83 -25.49
C GLU A 138 -24.19 11.31 -25.59
N PHE A 139 -24.68 10.59 -24.60
CA PHE A 139 -24.61 9.14 -24.51
C PHE A 139 -26.00 8.49 -24.69
N ARG A 140 -25.99 7.27 -25.22
CA ARG A 140 -27.14 6.36 -25.26
C ARG A 140 -26.84 5.18 -24.37
N VAL A 141 -27.69 4.94 -23.39
CA VAL A 141 -27.56 3.87 -22.40
C VAL A 141 -28.68 2.85 -22.66
N VAL A 142 -28.33 1.63 -23.06
CA VAL A 142 -29.32 0.56 -23.38
C VAL A 142 -28.68 -0.81 -23.10
N ASN A 143 -29.37 -1.67 -22.34
CA ASN A 143 -29.09 -3.09 -22.20
C ASN A 143 -27.58 -3.39 -21.93
N ASN A 144 -26.98 -2.82 -20.88
CA ASN A 144 -25.57 -3.01 -20.53
C ASN A 144 -24.57 -2.56 -21.63
N GLU A 145 -25.00 -1.67 -22.55
CA GLU A 145 -24.13 -0.98 -23.49
C GLU A 145 -24.28 0.54 -23.34
N ILE A 146 -23.18 1.25 -23.24
CA ILE A 146 -23.18 2.72 -23.26
C ILE A 146 -22.50 3.14 -24.56
N THR A 147 -23.14 3.96 -25.36
CA THR A 147 -22.61 4.42 -26.66
C THR A 147 -22.62 5.94 -26.72
N HIS A 148 -21.45 6.54 -27.00
CA HIS A 148 -21.38 7.97 -27.30
C HIS A 148 -21.94 8.25 -28.71
N LYS A 149 -22.91 9.17 -28.79
CA LYS A 149 -23.70 9.38 -29.99
C LYS A 149 -22.91 9.90 -31.19
N LYS A 150 -21.91 10.76 -30.96
CA LYS A 150 -21.11 11.37 -32.00
C LYS A 150 -19.98 10.45 -32.48
N THR A 151 -19.09 10.02 -31.61
CA THR A 151 -17.90 9.23 -31.96
C THR A 151 -18.21 7.75 -32.22
N LYS A 152 -19.39 7.26 -31.73
CA LYS A 152 -19.74 5.84 -31.73
C LYS A 152 -18.87 4.98 -30.82
N ALA A 153 -18.10 5.59 -29.92
CA ALA A 153 -17.41 4.88 -28.87
C ALA A 153 -18.40 4.06 -28.02
N LYS A 154 -17.98 2.84 -27.63
CA LYS A 154 -18.88 1.88 -26.97
C LYS A 154 -18.23 1.28 -25.74
N PHE A 155 -18.98 1.25 -24.65
CA PHE A 155 -18.64 0.51 -23.43
C PHE A 155 -19.50 -0.76 -23.39
N ARG A 156 -18.86 -1.90 -23.15
CA ARG A 156 -19.51 -3.21 -22.95
C ARG A 156 -19.00 -3.82 -21.65
N PHE A 157 -19.85 -4.56 -20.98
CA PHE A 157 -19.60 -5.12 -19.66
C PHE A 157 -19.66 -6.64 -19.71
N LYS A 158 -18.64 -7.34 -19.14
CA LYS A 158 -18.56 -8.79 -19.23
C LYS A 158 -17.79 -9.43 -18.06
N GLY A 159 -18.39 -10.47 -17.45
CA GLY A 159 -17.69 -11.36 -16.52
C GLY A 159 -16.71 -12.28 -17.25
N LEU A 160 -15.56 -12.53 -16.63
CA LEU A 160 -14.53 -13.41 -17.16
C LEU A 160 -14.83 -14.88 -16.84
N TYR A 161 -15.31 -15.15 -15.63
CA TYR A 161 -15.58 -16.51 -15.15
C TYR A 161 -16.68 -17.20 -15.98
N ARG A 162 -16.45 -18.45 -16.39
CA ARG A 162 -17.33 -19.28 -17.22
C ARG A 162 -17.71 -18.71 -18.60
N ASN A 163 -17.18 -17.56 -18.99
CA ASN A 163 -17.48 -16.91 -20.27
C ASN A 163 -16.34 -16.94 -21.28
N GLN A 164 -15.43 -17.90 -21.17
CA GLN A 164 -14.19 -18.00 -21.94
C GLN A 164 -14.40 -17.96 -23.46
N THR A 165 -15.44 -18.62 -23.97
CA THR A 165 -15.80 -18.59 -25.40
C THR A 165 -16.34 -17.23 -25.84
N THR A 166 -17.04 -16.53 -24.98
CA THR A 166 -17.64 -15.23 -25.27
C THR A 166 -16.61 -14.09 -25.20
N VAL A 167 -15.60 -14.21 -24.33
CA VAL A 167 -14.48 -13.24 -24.25
C VAL A 167 -13.70 -13.22 -25.56
N LYS A 168 -13.52 -14.37 -26.21
CA LYS A 168 -12.90 -14.46 -27.55
C LYS A 168 -13.67 -13.68 -28.63
N GLY A 169 -14.96 -13.40 -28.44
CA GLY A 169 -15.80 -12.58 -29.32
C GLY A 169 -15.56 -11.07 -29.20
N PHE A 170 -14.73 -10.60 -28.26
CA PHE A 170 -14.37 -9.20 -28.08
C PHE A 170 -13.20 -8.76 -28.96
N ALA A 171 -13.09 -9.31 -30.17
CA ALA A 171 -12.11 -8.85 -31.14
C ALA A 171 -12.28 -7.35 -31.45
N GLY A 172 -11.17 -6.61 -31.51
CA GLY A 172 -11.19 -5.19 -31.83
C GLY A 172 -11.45 -4.25 -30.64
N ILE A 173 -11.40 -4.75 -29.40
CA ILE A 173 -11.36 -3.90 -28.21
C ILE A 173 -10.07 -3.09 -28.23
N THR A 174 -10.19 -1.77 -28.03
CA THR A 174 -9.06 -0.84 -27.94
C THR A 174 -8.64 -0.60 -26.51
N VAL A 175 -9.58 -0.68 -25.55
CA VAL A 175 -9.30 -0.57 -24.13
C VAL A 175 -10.08 -1.63 -23.36
N GLY A 176 -9.37 -2.52 -22.67
CA GLY A 176 -9.94 -3.39 -21.64
C GLY A 176 -9.72 -2.78 -20.28
N TRP A 177 -10.77 -2.66 -19.47
CA TRP A 177 -10.64 -2.28 -18.07
C TRP A 177 -11.13 -3.42 -17.16
N VAL A 178 -10.24 -3.91 -16.32
CA VAL A 178 -10.50 -4.95 -15.33
C VAL A 178 -10.63 -4.29 -13.96
N GLU A 179 -11.82 -4.30 -13.40
CA GLU A 179 -12.10 -3.82 -12.06
C GLU A 179 -12.10 -4.98 -11.07
N GLU A 180 -11.70 -4.72 -9.82
CA GLU A 180 -11.48 -5.75 -8.79
C GLU A 180 -10.56 -6.87 -9.31
N ALA A 181 -9.43 -6.45 -9.91
CA ALA A 181 -8.53 -7.38 -10.58
C ALA A 181 -7.83 -8.36 -9.62
N GLU A 182 -7.89 -8.13 -8.29
CA GLU A 182 -7.43 -9.08 -7.27
C GLU A 182 -8.16 -10.42 -7.34
N ASN A 183 -9.41 -10.41 -7.81
CA ASN A 183 -10.24 -11.60 -7.90
C ASN A 183 -10.03 -12.42 -9.19
N VAL A 184 -9.25 -11.91 -10.16
CA VAL A 184 -9.08 -12.52 -11.48
C VAL A 184 -8.21 -13.75 -11.40
N SER A 185 -8.75 -14.90 -11.82
CA SER A 185 -8.03 -16.17 -11.84
C SER A 185 -6.95 -16.21 -12.92
N GLN A 186 -5.94 -17.09 -12.74
CA GLN A 186 -4.89 -17.29 -13.74
C GLN A 186 -5.48 -17.66 -15.09
N THR A 187 -6.47 -18.55 -15.11
CA THR A 187 -7.14 -18.98 -16.35
C THR A 187 -7.81 -17.81 -17.06
N SER A 188 -8.41 -16.89 -16.31
CA SER A 188 -9.03 -15.68 -16.89
C SER A 188 -7.98 -14.76 -17.49
N TRP A 189 -6.81 -14.59 -16.84
CA TRP A 189 -5.67 -13.83 -17.38
C TRP A 189 -5.14 -14.43 -18.67
N ASP A 190 -4.94 -15.75 -18.72
CA ASP A 190 -4.41 -16.48 -19.88
C ASP A 190 -5.30 -16.33 -21.13
N ILE A 191 -6.60 -16.05 -20.93
CA ILE A 191 -7.53 -15.81 -22.03
C ILE A 191 -7.68 -14.34 -22.37
N LEU A 192 -7.74 -13.46 -21.36
CA LEU A 192 -8.00 -12.04 -21.54
C LEU A 192 -6.85 -11.32 -22.28
N VAL A 193 -5.62 -11.53 -21.83
CA VAL A 193 -4.46 -10.82 -22.38
C VAL A 193 -4.30 -11.04 -23.88
N PRO A 194 -4.35 -12.29 -24.42
CA PRO A 194 -4.30 -12.51 -25.86
C PRO A 194 -5.56 -12.04 -26.63
N THR A 195 -6.68 -11.85 -25.94
CA THR A 195 -7.93 -11.38 -26.59
C THR A 195 -7.87 -9.89 -26.86
N ILE A 196 -7.29 -9.08 -26.00
CA ILE A 196 -7.10 -7.63 -26.19
C ILE A 196 -5.85 -7.42 -27.04
N ARG A 197 -6.01 -7.51 -28.37
CA ARG A 197 -4.90 -7.56 -29.35
C ARG A 197 -5.01 -6.56 -30.50
N ALA A 198 -5.92 -5.62 -30.44
CA ALA A 198 -5.98 -4.54 -31.43
C ALA A 198 -4.68 -3.71 -31.37
N ALA A 199 -4.28 -3.16 -32.52
CA ALA A 199 -3.12 -2.27 -32.53
C ALA A 199 -3.31 -1.12 -31.54
N ASN A 200 -2.28 -0.83 -30.75
CA ASN A 200 -2.28 0.19 -29.68
C ASN A 200 -3.39 -0.02 -28.64
N SER A 201 -3.85 -1.27 -28.44
CA SER A 201 -4.81 -1.56 -27.38
C SER A 201 -4.16 -1.51 -26.00
N GLU A 202 -4.96 -1.09 -25.03
CA GLU A 202 -4.53 -0.91 -23.65
C GLU A 202 -5.33 -1.84 -22.72
N LEU A 203 -4.68 -2.37 -21.69
CA LEU A 203 -5.31 -3.11 -20.60
C LEU A 203 -5.10 -2.36 -19.29
N TRP A 204 -6.20 -1.91 -18.70
CA TRP A 204 -6.23 -1.15 -17.46
C TRP A 204 -6.76 -2.02 -16.35
N CYS A 205 -6.17 -1.96 -15.18
CA CYS A 205 -6.57 -2.75 -14.02
C CYS A 205 -6.64 -1.87 -12.78
N SER A 206 -7.72 -2.02 -12.02
CA SER A 206 -7.88 -1.37 -10.72
C SER A 206 -8.26 -2.39 -9.67
N PHE A 207 -7.59 -2.37 -8.51
CA PHE A 207 -7.85 -3.30 -7.45
C PHE A 207 -7.34 -2.85 -6.08
N ASN A 208 -7.85 -3.48 -5.03
CA ASN A 208 -7.28 -3.45 -3.71
C ASN A 208 -6.54 -4.79 -3.49
N PRO A 209 -5.25 -4.79 -3.13
CA PRO A 209 -4.54 -6.04 -2.87
C PRO A 209 -5.28 -6.88 -1.83
N ASN A 210 -5.41 -8.18 -2.08
CA ASN A 210 -6.02 -9.09 -1.12
C ASN A 210 -4.96 -10.07 -0.59
N LYS A 211 -4.39 -10.89 -1.45
CA LYS A 211 -3.29 -11.80 -1.08
C LYS A 211 -2.07 -11.57 -1.97
N ASP A 212 -0.90 -11.74 -1.41
CA ASP A 212 0.35 -11.72 -2.16
C ASP A 212 0.45 -12.86 -3.20
N THR A 213 -0.32 -13.94 -3.00
CA THR A 213 -0.43 -15.09 -3.91
C THR A 213 -1.43 -14.91 -5.04
N ASP A 214 -2.19 -13.82 -5.07
CA ASP A 214 -3.18 -13.56 -6.11
C ASP A 214 -2.52 -13.46 -7.50
N PRO A 215 -3.08 -14.09 -8.56
CA PRO A 215 -2.46 -14.11 -9.88
C PRO A 215 -2.16 -12.73 -10.45
N THR A 216 -3.02 -11.75 -10.19
CA THR A 216 -2.80 -10.36 -10.61
C THR A 216 -1.55 -9.77 -9.96
N TRP A 217 -1.36 -10.00 -8.66
CA TRP A 217 -0.18 -9.55 -7.96
C TRP A 217 1.08 -10.25 -8.47
N GLN A 218 1.07 -11.57 -8.50
CA GLN A 218 2.24 -12.38 -8.87
C GLN A 218 2.71 -12.13 -10.31
N ASN A 219 1.78 -11.96 -11.24
CA ASN A 219 2.13 -11.79 -12.66
C ASN A 219 2.53 -10.37 -13.02
N TRP A 220 1.98 -9.35 -12.35
CA TRP A 220 2.03 -7.99 -12.84
C TRP A 220 2.66 -6.99 -11.89
N ILE A 221 2.59 -7.19 -10.58
CA ILE A 221 3.09 -6.24 -9.58
C ILE A 221 4.38 -6.74 -8.94
N ALA A 222 4.41 -7.96 -8.41
CA ALA A 222 5.55 -8.52 -7.69
C ALA A 222 6.89 -8.42 -8.45
N PRO A 223 6.96 -8.65 -9.80
CA PRO A 223 8.21 -8.54 -10.53
C PRO A 223 8.83 -7.14 -10.54
N TYR A 224 8.03 -6.11 -10.30
CA TYR A 224 8.44 -4.71 -10.37
C TYR A 224 8.35 -3.97 -9.03
N HIS A 225 7.75 -4.59 -8.02
CA HIS A 225 7.41 -3.93 -6.75
C HIS A 225 8.65 -3.34 -6.06
N SER A 226 9.78 -4.05 -6.04
CA SER A 226 11.03 -3.56 -5.45
C SER A 226 11.69 -2.41 -6.23
N GLN A 227 11.25 -2.15 -7.45
CA GLN A 227 11.76 -1.10 -8.33
C GLN A 227 10.86 0.15 -8.32
N MET A 228 9.75 0.12 -7.59
CA MET A 228 8.83 1.26 -7.49
C MET A 228 9.48 2.41 -6.72
N VAL A 229 9.31 3.62 -7.21
CA VAL A 229 9.73 4.86 -6.55
C VAL A 229 8.48 5.69 -6.28
N ASP A 230 8.28 6.11 -5.04
CA ASP A 230 7.07 6.84 -4.60
C ASP A 230 5.75 6.15 -4.99
N GLY A 231 5.75 4.81 -4.95
CA GLY A 231 4.61 3.99 -5.34
C GLY A 231 4.33 3.96 -6.86
N ILE A 232 5.33 4.24 -7.70
CA ILE A 232 5.20 4.24 -9.16
C ILE A 232 6.34 3.43 -9.78
N PHE A 233 5.97 2.54 -10.71
CA PHE A 233 6.90 1.92 -11.66
C PHE A 233 6.40 2.17 -13.08
N GLU A 234 7.29 2.52 -13.99
CA GLU A 234 6.97 2.78 -15.38
C GLU A 234 8.12 2.35 -16.31
N ASN A 235 7.77 1.64 -17.37
CA ASN A 235 8.66 1.38 -18.50
C ASN A 235 7.90 1.57 -19.83
N ASP A 236 8.43 1.12 -20.97
CA ASP A 236 7.80 1.33 -22.28
C ASP A 236 6.42 0.68 -22.40
N GLU A 237 6.16 -0.44 -21.74
CA GLU A 237 4.94 -1.23 -21.89
C GLU A 237 3.99 -1.12 -20.70
N ILE A 238 4.52 -0.99 -19.47
CA ILE A 238 3.74 -1.09 -18.23
C ILE A 238 3.88 0.14 -17.37
N LEU A 239 2.76 0.55 -16.78
CA LEU A 239 2.65 1.54 -15.71
C LEU A 239 1.97 0.90 -14.50
N ILE A 240 2.60 0.97 -13.34
CA ILE A 240 2.07 0.51 -12.07
C ILE A 240 2.03 1.69 -11.11
N ILE A 241 0.88 1.92 -10.48
CA ILE A 241 0.69 3.00 -9.50
C ILE A 241 0.07 2.43 -8.23
N GLU A 242 0.75 2.57 -7.10
CA GLU A 242 0.14 2.44 -5.78
C GLU A 242 -0.51 3.77 -5.41
N CYS A 243 -1.82 3.77 -5.12
CA CYS A 243 -2.58 4.97 -4.83
C CYS A 243 -3.52 4.73 -3.65
N ASN A 244 -3.33 5.45 -2.57
CA ASN A 244 -4.11 5.33 -1.34
C ASN A 244 -4.96 6.60 -1.08
N TYR A 245 -5.79 6.58 -0.05
CA TYR A 245 -6.64 7.73 0.30
C TYR A 245 -5.83 9.02 0.53
N SER A 246 -4.59 8.90 1.00
CA SER A 246 -3.68 10.04 1.21
C SER A 246 -3.28 10.75 -0.09
N ASP A 247 -3.33 10.04 -1.23
CA ASP A 247 -3.06 10.59 -2.55
C ASP A 247 -4.30 11.29 -3.15
N ASN A 248 -5.48 11.14 -2.52
CA ASN A 248 -6.73 11.73 -2.96
C ASN A 248 -7.06 13.00 -2.17
N PRO A 249 -6.90 14.21 -2.73
CA PRO A 249 -7.12 15.45 -2.00
C PRO A 249 -8.58 15.65 -1.55
N TRP A 250 -9.54 14.99 -2.20
CA TRP A 250 -10.97 15.10 -1.88
C TRP A 250 -11.44 14.05 -0.87
N PHE A 251 -10.60 13.14 -0.44
CA PHE A 251 -10.96 12.10 0.54
C PHE A 251 -11.54 12.70 1.82
N TRP A 252 -10.91 13.78 2.30
CA TRP A 252 -11.26 14.45 3.54
C TRP A 252 -12.60 15.20 3.50
N ASP A 253 -13.13 15.46 2.31
CA ASP A 253 -14.43 16.12 2.08
C ASP A 253 -15.59 15.09 2.04
N THR A 254 -15.30 13.82 2.26
CA THR A 254 -16.26 12.70 2.28
C THR A 254 -16.58 12.25 3.71
N PRO A 255 -17.60 11.43 3.95
CA PRO A 255 -17.84 10.80 5.26
C PRO A 255 -16.84 9.66 5.59
N LEU A 256 -15.98 9.25 4.66
CA LEU A 256 -15.07 8.11 4.80
C LEU A 256 -14.00 8.26 5.90
N PRO A 257 -13.42 9.45 6.18
CA PRO A 257 -12.42 9.61 7.24
C PRO A 257 -12.89 9.12 8.60
N SER A 258 -14.15 9.36 8.96
CA SER A 258 -14.72 8.91 10.24
C SER A 258 -14.73 7.38 10.35
N ALA A 259 -15.14 6.68 9.29
CA ALA A 259 -15.16 5.22 9.24
C ALA A 259 -13.73 4.64 9.26
N MET A 260 -12.81 5.29 8.56
CA MET A 260 -11.39 4.93 8.54
C MET A 260 -10.77 5.03 9.93
N GLU A 261 -10.94 6.17 10.61
CA GLU A 261 -10.39 6.38 11.96
C GLU A 261 -11.01 5.43 13.00
N GLN A 262 -12.29 5.12 12.87
CA GLN A 262 -12.93 4.12 13.72
C GLN A 262 -12.30 2.74 13.51
N MET A 263 -12.13 2.31 12.24
CA MET A 263 -11.53 1.03 11.92
C MET A 263 -10.08 0.95 12.42
N LYS A 264 -9.31 2.02 12.25
CA LYS A 264 -7.92 2.13 12.72
C LYS A 264 -7.78 1.89 14.23
N ARG A 265 -8.79 2.32 15.03
CA ARG A 265 -8.80 2.11 16.49
C ARG A 265 -9.24 0.72 16.90
N VAL A 266 -10.19 0.13 16.16
CA VAL A 266 -10.85 -1.12 16.57
C VAL A 266 -10.17 -2.34 15.96
N ASP A 267 -9.72 -2.24 14.70
CA ASP A 267 -9.15 -3.34 13.92
C ASP A 267 -8.09 -2.78 12.96
N PHE A 268 -6.88 -2.65 13.47
CA PHE A 268 -5.78 -2.03 12.72
C PHE A 268 -5.37 -2.85 11.51
N ASP A 269 -5.40 -4.18 11.59
CA ASP A 269 -5.04 -5.05 10.46
C ASP A 269 -6.01 -4.87 9.31
N ARG A 270 -7.29 -4.79 9.64
CA ARG A 270 -8.33 -4.51 8.66
C ARG A 270 -8.22 -3.09 8.10
N TYR A 271 -7.80 -2.11 8.92
CA TYR A 271 -7.47 -0.77 8.45
C TYR A 271 -6.33 -0.79 7.44
N MET A 272 -5.23 -1.49 7.72
CA MET A 272 -4.09 -1.61 6.82
C MET A 272 -4.49 -2.25 5.48
N TRP A 273 -5.33 -3.28 5.51
CA TRP A 273 -5.83 -3.90 4.30
C TRP A 273 -6.75 -2.95 3.50
N ILE A 274 -7.80 -2.43 4.14
CA ILE A 274 -8.88 -1.72 3.43
C ILE A 274 -8.44 -0.32 3.01
N TRP A 275 -7.68 0.40 3.86
CA TRP A 275 -7.38 1.82 3.65
C TRP A 275 -5.96 2.08 3.17
N GLU A 276 -4.98 1.31 3.64
CA GLU A 276 -3.58 1.43 3.25
C GLU A 276 -3.18 0.51 2.09
N GLY A 277 -4.12 -0.32 1.59
CA GLY A 277 -3.88 -1.19 0.43
C GLY A 277 -2.85 -2.29 0.68
N LYS A 278 -2.66 -2.70 1.94
CA LYS A 278 -1.80 -3.83 2.28
C LYS A 278 -2.56 -5.16 2.10
N PHE A 279 -1.84 -6.28 2.15
CA PHE A 279 -2.48 -7.58 2.02
C PHE A 279 -3.42 -7.90 3.19
N ASN A 280 -4.51 -8.58 2.88
CA ASN A 280 -5.43 -9.11 3.87
C ASN A 280 -4.81 -10.37 4.52
N LYS A 281 -4.04 -10.17 5.57
CA LYS A 281 -3.50 -11.28 6.35
C LYS A 281 -4.55 -11.76 7.34
N ARG A 282 -4.78 -13.06 7.36
CA ARG A 282 -5.65 -13.67 8.37
C ARG A 282 -4.98 -13.54 9.75
N SER A 283 -5.76 -13.35 10.79
CA SER A 283 -5.22 -13.26 12.16
C SER A 283 -4.46 -14.53 12.60
N ASP A 284 -4.77 -15.68 12.01
CA ASP A 284 -4.08 -16.95 12.23
C ASP A 284 -2.72 -17.05 11.47
N GLU A 285 -2.54 -16.26 10.43
CA GLU A 285 -1.25 -16.11 9.72
C GLU A 285 -0.30 -15.17 10.47
N GLN A 286 -0.80 -14.24 11.27
CA GLN A 286 0.04 -13.29 12.01
C GLN A 286 0.66 -13.92 13.25
N VAL A 287 1.95 -13.65 13.47
CA VAL A 287 2.68 -14.17 14.64
C VAL A 287 2.06 -13.69 15.95
N PHE A 288 1.63 -12.44 16.01
CA PHE A 288 1.02 -11.85 17.20
C PHE A 288 -0.44 -11.46 16.99
N GLY A 289 -1.15 -12.08 16.04
CA GLY A 289 -2.57 -11.82 15.78
C GLY A 289 -3.43 -11.88 17.04
N GLY A 290 -4.22 -10.84 17.28
CA GLY A 290 -5.08 -10.73 18.47
C GLY A 290 -4.36 -10.48 19.80
N LYS A 291 -3.02 -10.32 19.80
CA LYS A 291 -2.22 -10.06 21.00
C LYS A 291 -1.78 -8.62 21.16
N TRP A 292 -1.86 -7.82 20.10
CA TRP A 292 -1.41 -6.44 20.14
C TRP A 292 -2.53 -5.45 19.83
N ARG A 293 -2.36 -4.21 20.32
CA ARG A 293 -3.22 -3.08 20.01
C ARG A 293 -2.44 -1.77 20.07
N ILE A 294 -3.00 -0.75 19.45
CA ILE A 294 -2.48 0.62 19.51
C ILE A 294 -3.19 1.36 20.64
N ASP A 295 -2.42 2.13 21.40
CA ASP A 295 -2.99 2.98 22.46
C ASP A 295 -2.12 4.22 22.63
N ASN A 296 -2.71 5.30 23.14
CA ASN A 296 -1.99 6.47 23.61
C ASN A 296 -1.87 6.39 25.13
N PHE A 297 -0.68 6.17 25.64
CA PHE A 297 -0.41 5.98 27.05
C PHE A 297 0.76 6.81 27.55
N GLU A 298 0.77 7.08 28.84
CA GLU A 298 1.92 7.59 29.55
C GLU A 298 2.55 6.47 30.39
N VAL A 299 3.90 6.47 30.44
CA VAL A 299 4.64 5.48 31.20
C VAL A 299 4.37 5.69 32.69
N LYS A 300 3.93 4.64 33.37
CA LYS A 300 3.67 4.67 34.79
C LYS A 300 4.89 4.29 35.61
N THR A 301 5.01 4.85 36.81
CA THR A 301 6.14 4.62 37.70
C THR A 301 6.25 3.19 38.25
N GLU A 302 5.10 2.48 38.29
CA GLU A 302 5.02 1.08 38.72
C GLU A 302 5.42 0.08 37.62
N TRP A 303 5.61 0.50 36.38
CA TRP A 303 6.05 -0.38 35.31
C TRP A 303 7.55 -0.63 35.40
N HIS A 304 7.95 -1.86 35.09
CA HIS A 304 9.37 -2.22 35.01
C HIS A 304 9.96 -1.78 33.66
N GLY A 305 11.16 -1.18 33.71
CA GLY A 305 11.83 -0.65 32.53
C GLY A 305 12.43 0.75 32.77
N PRO A 306 12.87 1.49 31.74
CA PRO A 306 12.84 1.08 30.35
C PRO A 306 13.81 -0.05 30.02
N TYR A 307 13.41 -0.95 29.15
CA TYR A 307 14.26 -1.94 28.50
C TYR A 307 14.50 -1.50 27.07
N PHE A 308 15.76 -1.50 26.63
CA PHE A 308 16.12 -1.08 25.29
C PHE A 308 16.67 -2.23 24.46
N GLY A 309 16.22 -2.34 23.22
CA GLY A 309 16.70 -3.31 22.26
C GLY A 309 17.09 -2.68 20.93
N MET A 310 18.04 -3.30 20.25
CA MET A 310 18.52 -2.86 18.96
C MET A 310 18.77 -4.04 18.05
N ASP A 311 18.20 -3.98 16.85
CA ASP A 311 18.53 -4.86 15.73
C ASP A 311 19.31 -4.08 14.67
N PHE A 312 20.43 -4.66 14.19
CA PHE A 312 21.33 -3.98 13.25
C PHE A 312 20.99 -4.31 11.80
N GLY A 313 20.45 -3.36 11.06
CA GLY A 313 20.37 -3.35 9.60
C GLY A 313 21.36 -2.37 8.97
N PHE A 314 21.49 -2.38 7.63
CA PHE A 314 22.32 -1.39 6.92
C PHE A 314 21.84 -1.12 5.49
N SER A 315 21.90 -2.08 4.57
CA SER A 315 21.69 -1.80 3.13
C SER A 315 20.24 -1.73 2.70
N THR A 316 19.43 -2.70 3.10
CA THR A 316 18.00 -2.78 2.81
C THR A 316 17.16 -2.71 4.06
N ASP A 317 17.72 -3.19 5.17
CA ASP A 317 17.04 -3.34 6.44
C ASP A 317 17.38 -2.17 7.37
N PRO A 318 16.43 -1.65 8.13
CA PRO A 318 16.70 -0.58 9.06
C PRO A 318 17.50 -1.08 10.26
N THR A 319 18.40 -0.25 10.81
CA THR A 319 18.79 -0.41 12.20
C THR A 319 17.58 -0.01 13.04
N ALA A 320 16.94 -0.98 13.69
CA ALA A 320 15.74 -0.80 14.49
C ALA A 320 16.05 -0.73 15.98
N MET A 321 15.45 0.21 16.71
CA MET A 321 15.62 0.40 18.14
C MET A 321 14.26 0.59 18.80
N VAL A 322 14.08 0.07 19.99
CA VAL A 322 12.82 0.16 20.75
C VAL A 322 13.06 0.44 22.24
N GLU A 323 12.09 1.13 22.84
CA GLU A 323 11.95 1.33 24.29
C GLU A 323 10.71 0.58 24.78
N VAL A 324 10.89 -0.35 25.70
CA VAL A 324 9.87 -1.30 26.17
C VAL A 324 9.69 -1.23 27.68
N TYR A 325 8.46 -1.35 28.14
CA TYR A 325 8.11 -1.48 29.56
C TYR A 325 7.25 -2.72 29.79
N ILE A 326 7.31 -3.27 31.00
CA ILE A 326 6.51 -4.40 31.46
C ILE A 326 5.60 -3.93 32.60
N GLU A 327 4.31 -4.14 32.46
CA GLU A 327 3.35 -4.05 33.55
C GLU A 327 3.06 -5.46 34.07
N GLU A 328 3.34 -5.69 35.35
CA GLU A 328 2.96 -6.94 36.00
C GLU A 328 1.51 -6.86 36.51
N LEU A 329 0.74 -7.88 36.18
CA LEU A 329 -0.67 -8.02 36.55
C LEU A 329 -0.86 -9.13 37.56
N PRO A 330 -1.95 -9.12 38.36
CA PRO A 330 -2.29 -10.18 39.33
C PRO A 330 -2.28 -11.57 38.67
N GLY A 331 -1.71 -12.56 39.38
CA GLY A 331 -1.63 -13.93 38.89
C GLY A 331 -0.42 -14.21 37.95
N GLY A 332 0.58 -13.35 37.94
CA GLY A 332 1.80 -13.50 37.13
C GLY A 332 1.58 -13.25 35.64
N ARG A 333 0.46 -12.62 35.29
CA ARG A 333 0.19 -12.10 33.94
C ARG A 333 0.98 -10.82 33.71
N ARG A 334 1.11 -10.40 32.46
CA ARG A 334 1.86 -9.18 32.10
C ARG A 334 1.36 -8.55 30.82
N ASN A 335 1.47 -7.23 30.75
CA ASN A 335 1.37 -6.46 29.52
C ASN A 335 2.75 -5.94 29.13
N ILE A 336 3.00 -5.82 27.82
CA ILE A 336 4.18 -5.21 27.25
C ILE A 336 3.78 -3.89 26.62
N TYR A 337 4.51 -2.83 26.92
CA TYR A 337 4.29 -1.50 26.36
C TYR A 337 5.50 -1.08 25.54
N ILE A 338 5.31 -0.85 24.23
CA ILE A 338 6.34 -0.34 23.33
C ILE A 338 6.11 1.17 23.20
N ASN A 339 6.96 1.95 23.88
CA ASN A 339 6.75 3.39 24.07
C ASN A 339 7.38 4.24 22.97
N ARG A 340 8.57 3.87 22.48
CA ARG A 340 9.31 4.59 21.47
C ARG A 340 9.98 3.62 20.51
N GLU A 341 10.18 4.09 19.32
CA GLU A 341 10.96 3.41 18.28
C GLU A 341 11.89 4.38 17.58
N TYR A 342 12.88 3.85 16.93
CA TYR A 342 13.71 4.53 15.94
C TYR A 342 14.12 3.51 14.87
N GLY A 343 14.11 3.91 13.61
CA GLY A 343 14.56 3.08 12.51
C GLY A 343 15.18 3.92 11.41
N LYS A 344 16.30 3.45 10.86
CA LYS A 344 16.92 4.08 9.70
C LYS A 344 17.71 3.06 8.89
N VAL A 345 17.43 3.00 7.59
CA VAL A 345 18.25 2.29 6.61
C VAL A 345 19.52 3.12 6.35
N GLY A 346 20.67 2.45 6.25
CA GLY A 346 21.96 3.12 6.05
C GLY A 346 22.42 3.95 7.24
N LEU A 347 22.06 3.57 8.47
CA LEU A 347 22.58 4.23 9.66
C LEU A 347 24.05 3.86 9.86
N GLU A 348 24.94 4.84 9.75
CA GLU A 348 26.37 4.66 9.98
C GLU A 348 26.68 4.36 11.44
N ILE A 349 27.71 3.55 11.67
CA ILE A 349 28.13 3.16 13.03
C ILE A 349 28.48 4.40 13.88
N THR A 350 29.08 5.39 13.25
CA THR A 350 29.48 6.66 13.90
C THR A 350 28.28 7.50 14.33
N ASP A 351 27.17 7.42 13.62
CA ASP A 351 25.98 8.21 13.87
C ASP A 351 25.01 7.53 14.86
N THR A 352 25.20 6.21 15.07
CA THR A 352 24.31 5.41 15.93
C THR A 352 24.22 5.96 17.36
N PRO A 353 25.32 6.34 18.06
CA PRO A 353 25.22 6.91 19.41
C PRO A 353 24.40 8.20 19.48
N ALA A 354 24.52 9.06 18.48
CA ALA A 354 23.75 10.31 18.41
C ALA A 354 22.25 10.03 18.19
N ALA A 355 21.93 9.07 17.31
CA ALA A 355 20.54 8.63 17.07
C ALA A 355 19.91 8.06 18.35
N MET A 356 20.63 7.22 19.10
CA MET A 356 20.18 6.68 20.39
C MET A 356 19.85 7.80 21.38
N GLU A 357 20.76 8.78 21.54
CA GLU A 357 20.60 9.87 22.52
C GLU A 357 19.45 10.81 22.16
N GLN A 358 19.26 11.10 20.87
CA GLN A 358 18.20 11.98 20.40
C GLN A 358 16.81 11.34 20.49
N SER A 359 16.72 10.02 20.25
CA SER A 359 15.44 9.34 20.18
C SER A 359 14.94 8.81 21.53
N PHE A 360 15.86 8.53 22.45
CA PHE A 360 15.53 7.88 23.73
C PHE A 360 16.08 8.68 24.92
N PRO A 361 15.24 9.38 25.70
CA PRO A 361 15.68 10.25 26.82
C PRO A 361 16.51 9.55 27.89
N MET A 362 16.32 8.23 28.06
CA MET A 362 17.03 7.43 29.08
C MET A 362 18.16 6.58 28.48
N ALA A 363 18.54 6.79 27.22
CA ALA A 363 19.46 5.94 26.47
C ALA A 363 20.80 5.66 27.18
N LYS A 364 21.40 6.66 27.85
CA LYS A 364 22.65 6.53 28.60
C LYS A 364 22.52 6.01 30.05
N ARG A 365 21.28 5.94 30.55
CA ARG A 365 20.99 5.59 31.95
C ARG A 365 20.46 4.18 32.14
N ALA A 366 20.15 3.49 31.04
CA ALA A 366 19.60 2.16 31.07
C ALA A 366 20.39 1.22 30.16
N ARG A 367 20.21 -0.08 30.41
CA ARG A 367 20.90 -1.13 29.66
C ARG A 367 20.23 -1.36 28.34
N TRP A 368 21.07 -1.55 27.32
CA TRP A 368 20.69 -1.96 25.97
C TRP A 368 21.12 -3.40 25.70
N TYR A 369 20.28 -4.14 24.99
CA TYR A 369 20.66 -5.38 24.35
C TYR A 369 20.56 -5.23 22.84
N ALA A 370 21.62 -5.66 22.14
CA ALA A 370 21.69 -5.57 20.68
C ALA A 370 21.97 -6.95 20.06
N ASP A 371 21.69 -7.08 18.77
CA ASP A 371 22.09 -8.26 18.01
C ASP A 371 23.58 -8.55 18.21
N CYS A 372 23.91 -9.80 18.55
CA CYS A 372 25.28 -10.25 18.81
C CYS A 372 26.13 -10.41 17.52
N ALA A 373 25.54 -10.30 16.33
CA ALA A 373 26.25 -10.50 15.06
C ALA A 373 27.26 -9.38 14.72
N ARG A 374 27.18 -8.21 15.38
CA ARG A 374 28.07 -7.06 15.11
C ARG A 374 28.80 -6.56 16.37
N PRO A 375 29.77 -7.32 16.90
CA PRO A 375 30.47 -6.98 18.12
C PRO A 375 31.29 -5.68 18.01
N GLU A 376 31.75 -5.30 16.81
CA GLU A 376 32.45 -4.05 16.53
C GLU A 376 31.55 -2.83 16.75
N THR A 377 30.29 -2.91 16.31
CA THR A 377 29.28 -1.85 16.49
C THR A 377 28.95 -1.70 17.98
N ILE A 378 28.70 -2.81 18.67
CA ILE A 378 28.49 -2.81 20.14
C ILE A 378 29.69 -2.17 20.87
N SER A 379 30.91 -2.52 20.48
CA SER A 379 32.12 -1.93 21.08
C SER A 379 32.23 -0.43 20.83
N HIS A 380 31.86 0.06 19.64
CA HIS A 380 31.84 1.47 19.31
C HIS A 380 30.82 2.23 20.18
N ILE A 381 29.60 1.73 20.27
CA ILE A 381 28.52 2.34 21.08
C ILE A 381 28.92 2.35 22.58
N LYS A 382 29.52 1.27 23.09
CA LYS A 382 30.04 1.23 24.46
C LYS A 382 31.06 2.33 24.74
N ARG A 383 32.01 2.55 23.83
CA ARG A 383 33.01 3.62 23.95
C ARG A 383 32.39 5.02 23.94
N SER A 384 31.20 5.16 23.35
CA SER A 384 30.43 6.40 23.36
C SER A 384 29.60 6.61 24.64
N GLY A 385 29.79 5.74 25.66
CA GLY A 385 29.25 5.91 27.01
C GLY A 385 27.89 5.23 27.25
N PHE A 386 27.50 4.27 26.42
CA PHE A 386 26.26 3.50 26.61
C PHE A 386 26.52 2.14 27.26
N ASP A 387 25.60 1.71 28.14
CA ASP A 387 25.62 0.36 28.71
C ASP A 387 24.91 -0.61 27.75
N ILE A 388 25.63 -1.03 26.70
CA ILE A 388 25.11 -1.93 25.66
C ILE A 388 25.79 -3.30 25.69
N HIS A 389 25.02 -4.37 25.55
CA HIS A 389 25.44 -5.76 25.60
C HIS A 389 24.92 -6.55 24.40
N PRO A 390 25.68 -7.59 23.96
CA PRO A 390 25.12 -8.51 22.98
C PRO A 390 23.97 -9.31 23.59
N CYS A 391 22.91 -9.55 22.83
CA CYS A 391 21.86 -10.46 23.22
C CYS A 391 22.38 -11.92 23.24
N THR A 392 21.74 -12.77 24.04
CA THR A 392 22.03 -14.20 24.08
C THR A 392 21.19 -14.92 23.02
N LYS A 393 21.87 -15.57 22.06
CA LYS A 393 21.19 -16.38 21.03
C LYS A 393 21.48 -17.87 21.25
N TRP A 394 20.49 -18.71 21.00
CA TRP A 394 20.56 -20.17 20.96
C TRP A 394 19.68 -20.70 19.85
N GLN A 395 19.84 -21.97 19.50
CA GLN A 395 18.97 -22.61 18.50
C GLN A 395 17.51 -22.59 18.99
N GLY A 396 16.63 -21.97 18.23
CA GLY A 396 15.21 -21.76 18.59
C GLY A 396 14.95 -20.50 19.42
N SER A 397 15.94 -19.56 19.53
CA SER A 397 15.77 -18.33 20.33
C SER A 397 14.69 -17.38 19.76
N VAL A 398 14.41 -17.45 18.47
CA VAL A 398 13.32 -16.69 17.84
C VAL A 398 11.97 -17.21 18.30
N GLU A 399 11.77 -18.53 18.16
CA GLU A 399 10.53 -19.23 18.54
C GLU A 399 10.25 -19.14 20.04
N ASP A 400 11.29 -19.25 20.87
CA ASP A 400 11.17 -19.08 22.32
C ASP A 400 10.78 -17.63 22.69
N GLY A 401 11.37 -16.64 22.03
CA GLY A 401 11.04 -15.24 22.22
C GLY A 401 9.61 -14.91 21.77
N VAL A 402 9.20 -15.41 20.63
CA VAL A 402 7.82 -15.31 20.14
C VAL A 402 6.85 -15.96 21.11
N THR A 403 7.16 -17.17 21.59
CA THR A 403 6.33 -17.89 22.56
C THR A 403 6.20 -17.12 23.87
N TRP A 404 7.31 -16.49 24.32
CA TRP A 404 7.29 -15.65 25.52
C TRP A 404 6.38 -14.44 25.37
N LEU A 405 6.47 -13.71 24.25
CA LEU A 405 5.65 -12.54 23.92
C LEU A 405 4.16 -12.93 23.76
N ARG A 406 3.87 -14.03 23.07
CA ARG A 406 2.50 -14.58 22.96
C ARG A 406 1.90 -15.00 24.29
N GLY A 407 2.73 -15.33 25.27
CA GLY A 407 2.33 -15.62 26.65
C GLY A 407 1.96 -14.39 27.48
N CYS A 408 2.14 -13.19 26.97
CA CYS A 408 1.67 -11.95 27.57
C CYS A 408 0.18 -11.75 27.31
N ASP A 409 -0.50 -10.99 28.19
CA ASP A 409 -1.93 -10.69 28.02
C ASP A 409 -2.15 -9.78 26.81
N SER A 410 -1.40 -8.71 26.73
CA SER A 410 -1.43 -7.76 25.63
C SER A 410 -0.06 -7.16 25.35
N ILE A 411 0.18 -6.80 24.09
CA ILE A 411 1.29 -5.96 23.64
C ILE A 411 0.68 -4.64 23.19
N ILE A 412 1.03 -3.56 23.87
CA ILE A 412 0.48 -2.24 23.61
C ILE A 412 1.56 -1.41 22.90
N ILE A 413 1.26 -0.98 21.68
CA ILE A 413 2.15 -0.18 20.85
C ILE A 413 1.67 1.26 20.90
N HIS A 414 2.55 2.19 21.30
CA HIS A 414 2.18 3.59 21.37
C HIS A 414 1.86 4.14 19.98
N GLU A 415 0.89 5.05 19.87
CA GLU A 415 0.47 5.67 18.60
C GLU A 415 1.62 6.30 17.81
N ARG A 416 2.71 6.72 18.47
CA ARG A 416 3.91 7.30 17.83
C ARG A 416 4.78 6.29 17.11
N CYS A 417 4.71 5.00 17.46
CA CYS A 417 5.54 3.93 16.93
C CYS A 417 4.94 3.37 15.63
N LYS A 418 5.11 4.08 14.51
CA LYS A 418 4.44 3.77 13.24
C LYS A 418 5.03 2.56 12.54
N GLU A 419 6.35 2.43 12.56
CA GLU A 419 7.02 1.30 11.91
C GLU A 419 6.80 0.00 12.68
N MET A 420 6.80 0.04 14.00
CA MET A 420 6.43 -1.09 14.84
C MET A 420 4.99 -1.55 14.60
N GLN A 421 4.05 -0.59 14.39
CA GLN A 421 2.66 -0.90 14.03
C GLN A 421 2.60 -1.60 12.67
N ASN A 422 3.36 -1.12 11.68
CA ASN A 422 3.45 -1.72 10.35
C ASN A 422 4.00 -3.16 10.43
N GLU A 423 5.10 -3.37 11.16
CA GLU A 423 5.64 -4.71 11.35
C GLU A 423 4.68 -5.64 12.11
N ALA A 424 3.99 -5.15 13.15
CA ALA A 424 3.04 -5.94 13.91
C ALA A 424 1.91 -6.48 13.02
N ALA A 425 1.45 -5.69 12.06
CA ALA A 425 0.44 -6.11 11.09
C ALA A 425 0.99 -7.10 10.03
N MET A 426 2.29 -7.03 9.73
CA MET A 426 2.89 -7.77 8.60
C MET A 426 3.68 -9.01 9.02
N TYR A 427 4.13 -9.10 10.28
CA TYR A 427 4.90 -10.22 10.79
C TYR A 427 4.07 -11.49 10.86
N SER A 428 4.42 -12.50 10.06
CA SER A 428 3.55 -13.65 9.80
C SER A 428 4.30 -14.97 9.69
N TYR A 429 3.56 -16.05 9.89
CA TYR A 429 3.99 -17.40 9.57
C TYR A 429 3.98 -17.63 8.06
N LYS A 430 4.81 -18.55 7.59
CA LYS A 430 4.77 -19.02 6.20
C LYS A 430 3.46 -19.75 5.93
N VAL A 431 2.93 -19.58 4.73
CA VAL A 431 1.76 -20.32 4.24
C VAL A 431 2.19 -21.29 3.15
N ASP A 432 1.77 -22.52 3.27
CA ASP A 432 1.97 -23.53 2.22
C ASP A 432 1.20 -23.11 0.96
N LYS A 433 1.91 -22.90 -0.14
CA LYS A 433 1.33 -22.38 -1.39
C LYS A 433 0.35 -23.35 -2.06
N LEU A 434 0.43 -24.65 -1.77
CA LEU A 434 -0.42 -25.66 -2.37
C LEU A 434 -1.69 -25.91 -1.54
N THR A 435 -1.56 -25.95 -0.22
CA THR A 435 -2.66 -26.29 0.68
C THR A 435 -3.33 -25.09 1.32
N GLY A 436 -2.67 -23.91 1.31
CA GLY A 436 -3.12 -22.72 2.03
C GLY A 436 -3.02 -22.85 3.56
N ASN A 437 -2.34 -23.85 4.08
CA ASN A 437 -2.15 -24.06 5.51
C ASN A 437 -1.05 -23.16 6.06
N VAL A 438 -1.30 -22.59 7.23
CA VAL A 438 -0.29 -21.83 7.98
C VAL A 438 0.73 -22.79 8.55
N LEU A 439 2.02 -22.56 8.25
CA LEU A 439 3.14 -23.34 8.74
C LEU A 439 3.61 -22.82 10.11
N THR A 440 4.51 -23.52 10.76
CA THR A 440 5.13 -23.09 12.02
C THR A 440 6.31 -22.16 11.81
N ASP A 441 6.86 -22.13 10.60
CA ASP A 441 7.99 -21.28 10.23
C ASP A 441 7.53 -19.83 10.02
N ILE A 442 8.32 -18.91 10.54
CA ILE A 442 8.06 -17.47 10.38
C ILE A 442 8.70 -16.97 9.09
N VAL A 443 8.08 -15.99 8.43
CA VAL A 443 8.64 -15.29 7.28
C VAL A 443 9.78 -14.40 7.77
N ASP A 444 10.92 -14.41 7.08
CA ASP A 444 12.11 -13.60 7.42
C ASP A 444 12.00 -12.19 6.81
N GLU A 445 10.86 -11.52 7.08
CA GLU A 445 10.54 -10.17 6.68
C GLU A 445 9.70 -9.52 7.78
N PHE A 446 9.75 -8.21 7.91
CA PHE A 446 8.98 -7.44 8.91
C PHE A 446 9.27 -7.88 10.35
N ASN A 447 10.54 -8.18 10.68
CA ASN A 447 10.97 -8.74 11.95
C ASN A 447 11.91 -7.84 12.76
N HIS A 448 12.40 -6.72 12.20
CA HIS A 448 13.46 -5.92 12.78
C HIS A 448 13.09 -5.28 14.11
N TYR A 449 11.91 -4.67 14.21
CA TYR A 449 11.44 -4.10 15.47
C TYR A 449 11.02 -5.18 16.47
N TRP A 450 10.46 -6.31 15.99
CA TRP A 450 10.17 -7.46 16.84
C TRP A 450 11.44 -8.11 17.39
N ASP A 451 12.50 -8.16 16.60
CA ASP A 451 13.81 -8.64 17.05
C ASP A 451 14.39 -7.68 18.07
N ALA A 452 14.31 -6.38 17.84
CA ALA A 452 14.68 -5.38 18.84
C ALA A 452 13.88 -5.51 20.14
N VAL A 453 12.55 -5.78 20.09
CA VAL A 453 11.72 -6.06 21.27
C VAL A 453 12.20 -7.32 22.00
N ARG A 454 12.50 -8.41 21.27
CA ARG A 454 13.03 -9.64 21.86
C ARG A 454 14.39 -9.41 22.54
N TYR A 455 15.26 -8.60 21.92
CA TYR A 455 16.55 -8.24 22.52
C TYR A 455 16.37 -7.36 23.75
N ALA A 456 15.49 -6.36 23.73
CA ALA A 456 15.17 -5.55 24.91
C ALA A 456 14.77 -6.41 26.11
N LEU A 457 14.05 -7.50 25.85
CA LEU A 457 13.53 -8.43 26.86
C LEU A 457 14.43 -9.66 27.07
N ASN A 458 15.71 -9.61 26.61
CA ASN A 458 16.66 -10.72 26.66
C ASN A 458 16.69 -11.42 28.02
N ASP A 459 16.85 -10.68 29.13
CA ASP A 459 16.98 -11.27 30.46
C ASP A 459 15.70 -11.99 30.92
N HIS A 460 14.54 -11.51 30.51
CA HIS A 460 13.25 -12.13 30.83
C HIS A 460 13.01 -13.42 30.04
N ILE A 461 13.46 -13.46 28.79
CA ILE A 461 13.31 -14.63 27.90
C ILE A 461 14.29 -15.71 28.29
N VAL A 462 15.57 -15.37 28.55
CA VAL A 462 16.64 -16.34 28.90
C VAL A 462 16.36 -17.04 30.23
N GLN A 463 15.84 -16.33 31.24
CA GLN A 463 15.51 -16.93 32.53
C GLN A 463 14.51 -18.10 32.46
N ARG A 464 13.54 -18.04 31.51
CA ARG A 464 12.62 -19.16 31.27
C ARG A 464 13.28 -20.35 30.57
N GLY A 465 14.18 -20.08 29.61
CA GLY A 465 14.96 -21.11 28.91
C GLY A 465 15.83 -21.94 29.85
N SER A 466 16.49 -21.29 30.82
CA SER A 466 17.33 -21.95 31.84
C SER A 466 16.52 -22.87 32.75
N GLY A 467 15.28 -22.48 33.12
CA GLY A 467 14.40 -23.31 33.95
C GLY A 467 13.92 -24.61 33.26
N MET A 468 13.82 -24.61 31.92
CA MET A 468 13.47 -25.78 31.13
C MET A 468 14.63 -26.75 30.93
N LEU A 469 15.87 -26.25 30.84
CA LEU A 469 17.08 -27.06 30.74
C LEU A 469 17.39 -27.85 32.04
N ILE A 470 17.07 -27.28 33.20
CA ILE A 470 17.24 -27.94 34.50
C ILE A 470 16.24 -29.08 34.69
N ARG A 471 15.03 -29.00 34.11
CA ARG A 471 14.03 -30.09 34.17
C ARG A 471 14.28 -31.26 33.20
N ARG A 472 15.11 -31.08 32.16
CA ARG A 472 15.50 -32.18 31.23
C ARG A 472 16.74 -32.99 31.68
N ARG A 473 17.38 -32.61 32.79
CA ARG A 473 18.52 -33.34 33.37
C ARG A 473 18.22 -34.07 34.69
N ARG A 474 16.94 -34.33 34.98
CA ARG A 474 16.55 -35.20 36.09
C ARG A 474 15.74 -36.41 35.60
#